data_22a8f75c2322ae568efbd181df83e8ba
#
_entry.id   22a8f75c2322ae568efbd181df83e8ba
#
_cell.length_a   1.000
_cell.length_b   1.000
_cell.length_c   1.000
_cell.angle_alpha   90.00
_cell.angle_beta   90.00
_cell.angle_gamma   90.00
#
_symmetry.space_group_name_H-M   'P 1'
#
loop_
_entity.id
_entity.type
_entity.pdbx_description
1 polymer ?
#
loop_
_entity_poly.entity_id
_entity_poly.type
_entity_poly.pdbx_seq_one_letter_code
_entity_poly.pdbx_strand_id
1 'polypeptide(L)'
;MPQFRIAAELVRNGRIGKLHTVKIGLPGDPSGPELTPMAIPKNLNFDMWLGSTPNVPYTEIGVHPQEGYSRPGWLRHENYGAGMITGWGQHHYDSAAWGMDTELKGPISVQSIADFPKSGLWNVHGDFMVKHEYSNGISVLTSGGYPNGIRYEGSEGWIFVSRGSYVASTSDPVAMEESKKALDASDPNILLSEIGVNETHLYKIDDQHGNWL
;
A
#
# COMPACT_ATOMS: atom_id res chain seq x y z
N MET A 1 -4.08 -3.26 12.74
CA MET A 1 -4.83 -2.02 13.03
C MET A 1 -6.33 -2.34 13.00
N PRO A 2 -7.10 -1.98 14.05
CA PRO A 2 -8.48 -2.42 14.17
C PRO A 2 -9.42 -1.93 13.07
N GLN A 3 -9.21 -0.72 12.53
CA GLN A 3 -10.08 -0.15 11.50
C GLN A 3 -10.12 -0.97 10.19
N PHE A 4 -9.01 -1.60 9.79
CA PHE A 4 -8.97 -2.46 8.60
C PHE A 4 -9.83 -3.72 8.80
N ARG A 5 -9.75 -4.34 9.99
CA ARG A 5 -10.61 -5.48 10.34
C ARG A 5 -12.07 -5.08 10.35
N ILE A 6 -12.42 -3.95 10.97
CA ILE A 6 -13.80 -3.44 11.02
C ILE A 6 -14.33 -3.20 9.61
N ALA A 7 -13.56 -2.52 8.74
CA ALA A 7 -13.95 -2.30 7.34
C ALA A 7 -14.20 -3.62 6.61
N ALA A 8 -13.27 -4.58 6.73
CA ALA A 8 -13.40 -5.89 6.10
C ALA A 8 -14.62 -6.69 6.61
N GLU A 9 -14.88 -6.68 7.92
CA GLU A 9 -16.07 -7.31 8.50
C GLU A 9 -17.37 -6.69 7.98
N LEU A 10 -17.48 -5.36 7.95
CA LEU A 10 -18.64 -4.65 7.41
C LEU A 10 -18.90 -4.99 5.94
N VAL A 11 -17.83 -5.02 5.13
CA VAL A 11 -17.92 -5.39 3.70
C VAL A 11 -18.38 -6.84 3.54
N ARG A 12 -17.76 -7.78 4.24
CA ARG A 12 -18.09 -9.22 4.16
C ARG A 12 -19.49 -9.55 4.65
N ASN A 13 -20.01 -8.74 5.56
CA ASN A 13 -21.38 -8.85 6.05
C ASN A 13 -22.39 -8.01 5.25
N GLY A 14 -22.01 -7.51 4.08
CA GLY A 14 -22.92 -6.89 3.12
C GLY A 14 -23.42 -5.49 3.50
N ARG A 15 -22.74 -4.76 4.40
CA ARG A 15 -23.19 -3.43 4.86
C ARG A 15 -23.13 -2.35 3.75
N ILE A 16 -22.52 -2.65 2.61
CA ILE A 16 -22.51 -1.82 1.40
C ILE A 16 -23.19 -2.49 0.20
N GLY A 17 -23.99 -3.53 0.44
CA GLY A 17 -24.56 -4.36 -0.59
C GLY A 17 -23.51 -5.25 -1.28
N LYS A 18 -23.72 -5.57 -2.56
CA LYS A 18 -22.81 -6.42 -3.33
C LYS A 18 -21.55 -5.62 -3.72
N LEU A 19 -20.38 -6.05 -3.21
CA LEU A 19 -19.08 -5.48 -3.57
C LEU A 19 -18.79 -5.70 -5.06
N HIS A 20 -18.36 -4.64 -5.77
CA HIS A 20 -18.00 -4.69 -7.19
C HIS A 20 -16.68 -4.02 -7.52
N THR A 21 -16.26 -3.02 -6.74
CA THR A 21 -15.01 -2.28 -7.02
C THR A 21 -14.25 -2.02 -5.73
N VAL A 22 -12.93 -2.21 -5.77
CA VAL A 22 -12.03 -1.79 -4.70
C VAL A 22 -11.01 -0.82 -5.30
N LYS A 23 -10.87 0.36 -4.70
CA LYS A 23 -9.86 1.35 -5.08
C LYS A 23 -8.76 1.38 -4.02
N ILE A 24 -7.52 1.25 -4.47
CA ILE A 24 -6.33 1.29 -3.61
C ILE A 24 -5.51 2.52 -3.99
N GLY A 25 -5.35 3.43 -3.04
CA GLY A 25 -4.45 4.56 -3.15
C GLY A 25 -3.08 4.24 -2.57
N LEU A 26 -2.02 4.59 -3.28
CA LEU A 26 -0.64 4.39 -2.83
C LEU A 26 0.13 5.72 -2.90
N PRO A 27 1.15 5.92 -2.04
CA PRO A 27 2.06 7.04 -2.20
C PRO A 27 2.76 7.00 -3.56
N GLY A 28 3.05 8.17 -4.12
CA GLY A 28 3.81 8.29 -5.36
C GLY A 28 5.31 8.05 -5.18
N ASP A 29 5.99 7.82 -6.30
CA ASP A 29 7.44 7.69 -6.37
C ASP A 29 8.00 8.80 -7.29
N PRO A 30 8.71 9.80 -6.75
CA PRO A 30 9.35 10.83 -7.58
C PRO A 30 10.57 10.27 -8.32
N SER A 31 11.00 10.94 -9.40
CA SER A 31 12.22 10.59 -10.16
C SER A 31 13.52 10.77 -9.37
N GLY A 32 13.48 11.55 -8.29
CA GLY A 32 14.66 11.85 -7.47
C GLY A 32 15.67 12.79 -8.11
N PRO A 33 16.77 13.07 -7.38
CA PRO A 33 17.85 13.91 -7.88
C PRO A 33 18.69 13.19 -8.94
N GLU A 34 19.54 13.93 -9.63
CA GLU A 34 20.54 13.34 -10.52
C GLU A 34 21.56 12.49 -9.74
N LEU A 35 22.04 11.44 -10.40
CA LEU A 35 23.04 10.54 -9.85
C LEU A 35 24.41 11.25 -9.76
N THR A 36 24.86 11.55 -8.54
CA THR A 36 26.21 12.06 -8.30
C THR A 36 27.01 11.03 -7.49
N PRO A 37 27.94 10.29 -8.11
CA PRO A 37 28.76 9.29 -7.42
C PRO A 37 29.55 9.89 -6.25
N MET A 38 29.60 9.16 -5.15
CA MET A 38 30.31 9.55 -3.93
C MET A 38 31.32 8.46 -3.51
N ALA A 39 32.29 8.84 -2.68
CA ALA A 39 33.18 7.86 -2.07
C ALA A 39 32.42 6.97 -1.08
N ILE A 40 32.66 5.67 -1.14
CA ILE A 40 32.06 4.71 -0.22
C ILE A 40 32.60 4.99 1.21
N PRO A 41 31.73 5.15 2.22
CA PRO A 41 32.17 5.33 3.61
C PRO A 41 33.00 4.15 4.10
N LYS A 42 34.06 4.41 4.88
CA LYS A 42 35.00 3.38 5.36
C LYS A 42 34.32 2.29 6.23
N ASN A 43 33.21 2.61 6.86
CA ASN A 43 32.43 1.72 7.72
C ASN A 43 31.27 1.01 6.97
N LEU A 44 31.17 1.17 5.66
CA LEU A 44 30.17 0.51 4.84
C LEU A 44 30.82 -0.55 3.94
N ASN A 45 30.43 -1.81 4.10
CA ASN A 45 30.72 -2.83 3.10
C ASN A 45 29.68 -2.75 1.98
N PHE A 46 29.97 -1.90 0.98
CA PHE A 46 29.03 -1.60 -0.08
C PHE A 46 28.79 -2.79 -1.02
N ASP A 47 29.79 -3.65 -1.22
CA ASP A 47 29.63 -4.88 -1.99
C ASP A 47 28.61 -5.84 -1.33
N MET A 48 28.71 -6.02 -0.01
CA MET A 48 27.71 -6.80 0.74
C MET A 48 26.32 -6.13 0.72
N TRP A 49 26.25 -4.80 0.76
CA TRP A 49 24.99 -4.07 0.67
C TRP A 49 24.33 -4.26 -0.70
N LEU A 50 25.10 -4.22 -1.79
CA LEU A 50 24.61 -4.48 -3.14
C LEU A 50 24.09 -5.92 -3.29
N GLY A 51 24.70 -6.88 -2.63
CA GLY A 51 24.32 -8.29 -2.73
C GLY A 51 24.46 -8.82 -4.17
N SER A 52 23.40 -9.38 -4.72
CA SER A 52 23.36 -9.93 -6.08
C SER A 52 22.96 -8.91 -7.16
N THR A 53 22.75 -7.64 -6.81
CA THR A 53 22.34 -6.61 -7.75
C THR A 53 23.52 -6.14 -8.59
N PRO A 54 23.29 -5.50 -9.76
CA PRO A 54 24.37 -4.90 -10.54
C PRO A 54 25.18 -3.89 -9.74
N ASN A 55 26.48 -3.80 -10.03
CA ASN A 55 27.34 -2.80 -9.43
C ASN A 55 26.95 -1.41 -9.94
N VAL A 56 26.58 -0.52 -8.99
CA VAL A 56 26.20 0.87 -9.26
C VAL A 56 27.07 1.80 -8.42
N PRO A 57 27.27 3.05 -8.81
CA PRO A 57 27.98 4.02 -8.00
C PRO A 57 27.28 4.25 -6.66
N TYR A 58 28.06 4.34 -5.59
CA TYR A 58 27.53 4.70 -4.28
C TYR A 58 27.01 6.14 -4.25
N THR A 59 25.84 6.34 -3.65
CA THR A 59 25.31 7.64 -3.26
C THR A 59 24.66 7.51 -1.89
N GLU A 60 24.82 8.52 -1.05
CA GLU A 60 24.21 8.53 0.29
C GLU A 60 22.68 8.46 0.20
N ILE A 61 22.09 9.27 -0.67
CA ILE A 61 20.64 9.32 -0.87
C ILE A 61 20.06 8.01 -1.43
N GLY A 62 20.87 7.23 -2.16
CA GLY A 62 20.46 5.93 -2.67
C GLY A 62 20.45 4.83 -1.61
N VAL A 63 21.32 4.94 -0.59
CA VAL A 63 21.59 3.86 0.36
C VAL A 63 20.98 4.15 1.72
N HIS A 64 21.17 5.35 2.25
CA HIS A 64 20.80 5.70 3.62
C HIS A 64 19.49 6.47 3.70
N PRO A 65 18.77 6.37 4.84
CA PRO A 65 17.70 7.31 5.15
C PRO A 65 18.27 8.74 5.21
N GLN A 66 17.55 9.68 4.65
CA GLN A 66 17.93 11.09 4.72
C GLN A 66 17.47 11.71 6.05
N GLU A 67 18.19 12.74 6.51
CA GLU A 67 17.78 13.51 7.68
C GLU A 67 16.36 14.08 7.45
N GLY A 68 15.46 13.85 8.41
CA GLY A 68 14.05 14.23 8.30
C GLY A 68 13.22 13.42 7.30
N TYR A 69 13.83 12.43 6.65
CA TYR A 69 13.17 11.54 5.70
C TYR A 69 13.47 10.08 6.04
N SER A 70 12.44 9.36 6.34
CA SER A 70 12.57 8.03 6.93
C SER A 70 12.63 6.88 5.95
N ARG A 71 12.42 7.13 4.64
CA ARG A 71 12.52 6.09 3.61
C ARG A 71 13.83 6.20 2.84
N PRO A 72 14.66 5.14 2.84
CA PRO A 72 15.87 5.12 2.05
C PRO A 72 15.55 5.13 0.55
N GLY A 73 16.41 5.78 -0.24
CA GLY A 73 16.22 5.94 -1.68
C GLY A 73 16.21 4.62 -2.46
N TRP A 74 16.85 3.56 -1.94
CA TRP A 74 16.86 2.24 -2.58
C TRP A 74 15.46 1.65 -2.81
N LEU A 75 14.45 2.03 -2.04
CA LEU A 75 13.06 1.61 -2.26
C LEU A 75 12.52 2.03 -3.63
N ARG A 76 13.09 3.10 -4.21
CA ARG A 76 12.69 3.67 -5.50
C ARG A 76 13.61 3.27 -6.65
N HIS A 77 14.44 2.27 -6.44
CA HIS A 77 15.30 1.72 -7.47
C HIS A 77 14.82 0.31 -7.83
N GLU A 78 14.60 0.05 -9.13
CA GLU A 78 14.02 -1.22 -9.61
C GLU A 78 14.80 -2.47 -9.18
N ASN A 79 16.13 -2.35 -9.04
CA ASN A 79 16.98 -3.46 -8.62
C ASN A 79 16.84 -3.82 -7.14
N TYR A 80 16.23 -2.97 -6.32
CA TYR A 80 16.20 -3.15 -4.86
C TYR A 80 14.79 -3.21 -4.28
N GLY A 81 13.93 -2.22 -4.58
CA GLY A 81 12.65 -2.04 -3.92
C GLY A 81 11.43 -1.99 -4.83
N ALA A 82 11.61 -1.67 -6.11
CA ALA A 82 10.56 -1.54 -7.11
C ALA A 82 9.40 -0.59 -6.73
N GLY A 83 9.66 0.41 -5.89
CA GLY A 83 8.75 1.51 -5.57
C GLY A 83 7.61 1.19 -4.61
N MET A 84 6.63 2.08 -4.57
CA MET A 84 5.53 2.01 -3.62
C MET A 84 4.49 0.96 -3.97
N ILE A 85 4.40 0.49 -5.21
CA ILE A 85 3.53 -0.65 -5.56
C ILE A 85 3.93 -1.89 -4.76
N THR A 86 5.23 -2.16 -4.65
CA THR A 86 5.74 -3.30 -3.87
C THR A 86 5.90 -2.97 -2.39
N GLY A 87 6.43 -1.78 -2.08
CA GLY A 87 6.73 -1.39 -0.71
C GLY A 87 5.50 -1.12 0.15
N TRP A 88 4.54 -0.35 -0.36
CA TRP A 88 3.32 -0.02 0.36
C TRP A 88 2.11 -0.83 -0.10
N GLY A 89 2.07 -1.15 -1.40
CA GLY A 89 0.97 -1.86 -2.01
C GLY A 89 0.69 -3.20 -1.35
N GLN A 90 1.71 -3.95 -0.97
CA GLN A 90 1.53 -5.24 -0.28
C GLN A 90 0.59 -5.14 0.94
N HIS A 91 0.69 -4.05 1.74
CA HIS A 91 -0.17 -3.86 2.91
C HIS A 91 -1.63 -3.62 2.52
N HIS A 92 -1.85 -2.83 1.47
CA HIS A 92 -3.21 -2.50 1.03
C HIS A 92 -3.85 -3.62 0.23
N TYR A 93 -3.09 -4.32 -0.63
CA TYR A 93 -3.59 -5.49 -1.35
C TYR A 93 -3.99 -6.63 -0.41
N ASP A 94 -3.17 -6.91 0.60
CA ASP A 94 -3.47 -7.91 1.63
C ASP A 94 -4.76 -7.55 2.38
N SER A 95 -4.86 -6.33 2.88
CA SER A 95 -6.07 -5.85 3.56
C SER A 95 -7.30 -5.80 2.63
N ALA A 96 -7.12 -5.47 1.36
CA ALA A 96 -8.20 -5.48 0.37
C ALA A 96 -8.69 -6.91 0.10
N ALA A 97 -7.77 -7.87 -0.08
CA ALA A 97 -8.09 -9.28 -0.24
C ALA A 97 -8.90 -9.83 0.92
N TRP A 98 -8.58 -9.40 2.14
CA TRP A 98 -9.30 -9.77 3.35
C TRP A 98 -10.76 -9.30 3.33
N GLY A 99 -11.01 -8.06 2.90
CA GLY A 99 -12.38 -7.54 2.71
C GLY A 99 -13.13 -8.16 1.53
N MET A 100 -12.42 -8.57 0.47
CA MET A 100 -13.00 -9.22 -0.71
C MET A 100 -13.24 -10.72 -0.54
N ASP A 101 -12.78 -11.35 0.55
CA ASP A 101 -12.76 -12.82 0.74
C ASP A 101 -11.95 -13.56 -0.35
N THR A 102 -10.80 -13.00 -0.67
CA THR A 102 -9.95 -13.50 -1.79
C THR A 102 -8.50 -13.78 -1.38
N GLU A 103 -8.21 -13.97 -0.09
CA GLU A 103 -6.86 -14.16 0.44
C GLU A 103 -6.10 -15.33 -0.22
N LEU A 104 -6.84 -16.34 -0.65
CA LEU A 104 -6.27 -17.52 -1.32
C LEU A 104 -6.53 -17.56 -2.82
N LYS A 105 -6.95 -16.44 -3.41
CA LYS A 105 -7.30 -16.35 -4.84
C LYS A 105 -6.61 -15.15 -5.48
N GLY A 106 -5.93 -15.38 -6.60
CA GLY A 106 -5.36 -14.32 -7.43
C GLY A 106 -6.38 -13.73 -8.42
N PRO A 107 -6.06 -12.58 -9.04
CA PRO A 107 -6.83 -12.05 -10.15
C PRO A 107 -6.72 -12.95 -11.38
N ILE A 108 -7.76 -12.94 -12.23
CA ILE A 108 -7.76 -13.65 -13.52
C ILE A 108 -7.18 -12.81 -14.65
N SER A 109 -7.06 -11.52 -14.45
CA SER A 109 -6.47 -10.58 -15.41
C SER A 109 -5.86 -9.39 -14.68
N VAL A 110 -4.71 -8.92 -15.19
CA VAL A 110 -4.04 -7.71 -14.72
C VAL A 110 -3.70 -6.84 -15.92
N GLN A 111 -4.07 -5.58 -15.86
CA GLN A 111 -3.72 -4.56 -16.84
C GLN A 111 -3.07 -3.38 -16.13
N SER A 112 -1.98 -2.85 -16.70
CA SER A 112 -1.29 -1.71 -16.11
C SER A 112 -0.88 -0.70 -17.17
N ILE A 113 -0.83 0.56 -16.76
CA ILE A 113 -0.19 1.65 -17.46
C ILE A 113 0.63 2.43 -16.44
N ALA A 114 1.84 2.83 -16.79
CA ALA A 114 2.70 3.62 -15.92
C ALA A 114 3.64 4.48 -16.75
N ASP A 115 4.02 5.63 -16.19
CA ASP A 115 5.10 6.45 -16.69
C ASP A 115 6.38 6.11 -15.93
N PHE A 116 7.52 6.13 -16.62
CA PHE A 116 8.81 5.88 -16.02
C PHE A 116 9.73 7.11 -16.20
N PRO A 117 10.49 7.50 -15.16
CA PRO A 117 11.45 8.59 -15.26
C PRO A 117 12.49 8.29 -16.33
N LYS A 118 12.86 9.31 -17.11
CA LYS A 118 13.91 9.21 -18.13
C LYS A 118 15.30 9.62 -17.63
N SER A 119 15.36 10.21 -16.44
CA SER A 119 16.56 10.66 -15.74
C SER A 119 16.33 10.66 -14.25
N GLY A 120 17.41 10.86 -13.48
CA GLY A 120 17.39 10.85 -12.02
C GLY A 120 17.87 9.53 -11.43
N LEU A 121 18.12 9.54 -10.13
CA LEU A 121 18.65 8.40 -9.39
C LEU A 121 17.61 7.26 -9.29
N TRP A 122 16.34 7.61 -9.16
CA TRP A 122 15.24 6.66 -8.95
C TRP A 122 14.54 6.36 -10.26
N ASN A 123 14.34 5.10 -10.57
CA ASN A 123 13.92 4.62 -11.88
C ASN A 123 12.71 3.69 -11.86
N VAL A 124 12.00 3.64 -10.73
CA VAL A 124 10.70 2.98 -10.65
C VAL A 124 9.61 3.83 -11.31
N HIS A 125 8.40 3.30 -11.38
CA HIS A 125 7.25 4.01 -11.94
C HIS A 125 7.03 5.39 -11.29
N GLY A 126 6.57 6.34 -12.10
CA GLY A 126 5.96 7.59 -11.65
C GLY A 126 4.44 7.41 -11.47
N ASP A 127 3.67 8.15 -12.27
CA ASP A 127 2.21 7.97 -12.30
C ASP A 127 1.86 6.60 -12.87
N PHE A 128 0.85 5.95 -12.28
CA PHE A 128 0.44 4.62 -12.68
C PHE A 128 -1.04 4.35 -12.39
N MET A 129 -1.58 3.39 -13.14
CA MET A 129 -2.86 2.75 -12.87
C MET A 129 -2.71 1.24 -13.09
N VAL A 130 -3.14 0.44 -12.13
CA VAL A 130 -3.23 -1.02 -12.27
C VAL A 130 -4.67 -1.45 -12.05
N LYS A 131 -5.18 -2.29 -12.94
CA LYS A 131 -6.50 -2.90 -12.84
C LYS A 131 -6.34 -4.41 -12.72
N HIS A 132 -6.93 -4.99 -11.69
CA HIS A 132 -7.05 -6.43 -11.48
C HIS A 132 -8.52 -6.82 -11.61
N GLU A 133 -8.79 -7.89 -12.35
CA GLU A 133 -10.12 -8.49 -12.43
C GLU A 133 -10.12 -9.84 -11.73
N TYR A 134 -11.11 -10.08 -10.90
CA TYR A 134 -11.29 -11.32 -10.16
C TYR A 134 -12.46 -12.13 -10.75
N SER A 135 -12.40 -13.46 -10.60
CA SER A 135 -13.43 -14.37 -11.13
C SER A 135 -14.83 -14.18 -10.53
N ASN A 136 -14.92 -13.55 -9.35
CA ASN A 136 -16.18 -13.20 -8.68
C ASN A 136 -16.79 -11.87 -9.18
N GLY A 137 -16.18 -11.24 -10.21
CA GLY A 137 -16.64 -9.99 -10.80
C GLY A 137 -16.19 -8.72 -10.07
N ILE A 138 -15.32 -8.82 -9.07
CA ILE A 138 -14.72 -7.66 -8.41
C ILE A 138 -13.57 -7.13 -9.25
N SER A 139 -13.53 -5.81 -9.47
CA SER A 139 -12.40 -5.09 -10.03
C SER A 139 -11.62 -4.36 -8.95
N VAL A 140 -10.30 -4.52 -8.91
CA VAL A 140 -9.41 -3.73 -8.05
C VAL A 140 -8.64 -2.72 -8.90
N LEU A 141 -8.77 -1.44 -8.57
CA LEU A 141 -8.11 -0.32 -9.23
C LEU A 141 -7.07 0.30 -8.28
N THR A 142 -5.81 0.34 -8.70
CA THR A 142 -4.73 0.89 -7.87
C THR A 142 -4.06 2.05 -8.58
N SER A 143 -3.89 3.18 -7.89
CA SER A 143 -3.26 4.38 -8.45
C SER A 143 -2.65 5.27 -7.35
N GLY A 144 -1.59 6.00 -7.70
CA GLY A 144 -1.09 7.12 -6.89
C GLY A 144 -2.02 8.33 -6.84
N GLY A 145 -2.99 8.42 -7.75
CA GLY A 145 -4.01 9.48 -7.78
C GLY A 145 -5.20 9.28 -6.83
N TYR A 146 -5.30 8.13 -6.15
CA TYR A 146 -6.31 7.91 -5.12
C TYR A 146 -5.78 8.26 -3.73
N PRO A 147 -6.66 8.64 -2.78
CA PRO A 147 -6.27 8.80 -1.38
C PRO A 147 -5.60 7.53 -0.85
N ASN A 148 -4.48 7.68 -0.14
CA ASN A 148 -3.74 6.54 0.42
C ASN A 148 -4.62 5.75 1.38
N GLY A 149 -4.99 4.53 0.99
CA GLY A 149 -5.92 3.67 1.71
C GLY A 149 -6.65 2.73 0.77
N ILE A 150 -7.75 2.18 1.26
CA ILE A 150 -8.58 1.24 0.54
C ILE A 150 -10.02 1.75 0.57
N ARG A 151 -10.67 1.84 -0.59
CA ARG A 151 -12.09 2.13 -0.71
C ARG A 151 -12.80 0.94 -1.34
N TYR A 152 -13.72 0.36 -0.58
CA TYR A 152 -14.62 -0.69 -1.04
C TYR A 152 -15.92 -0.04 -1.54
N GLU A 153 -16.35 -0.34 -2.77
CA GLU A 153 -17.56 0.19 -3.39
C GLU A 153 -18.51 -0.96 -3.71
N GLY A 154 -19.68 -0.91 -3.11
CA GLY A 154 -20.76 -1.87 -3.30
C GLY A 154 -22.01 -1.22 -3.91
N SER A 155 -23.04 -2.04 -4.13
CA SER A 155 -24.30 -1.59 -4.75
C SER A 155 -25.10 -0.61 -3.88
N GLU A 156 -24.84 -0.54 -2.56
CA GLU A 156 -25.63 0.27 -1.60
C GLU A 156 -24.77 1.31 -0.87
N GLY A 157 -23.47 1.40 -1.17
CA GLY A 157 -22.61 2.39 -0.55
C GLY A 157 -21.12 2.05 -0.67
N TRP A 158 -20.33 2.76 0.11
CA TRP A 158 -18.88 2.55 0.15
C TRP A 158 -18.34 2.70 1.57
N ILE A 159 -17.18 2.05 1.81
CA ILE A 159 -16.36 2.21 3.00
C ILE A 159 -14.94 2.55 2.56
N PHE A 160 -14.34 3.57 3.16
CA PHE A 160 -12.94 3.92 3.03
C PHE A 160 -12.20 3.62 4.32
N VAL A 161 -11.01 3.05 4.22
CA VAL A 161 -10.13 2.79 5.37
C VAL A 161 -8.69 3.13 5.04
N SER A 162 -8.03 3.76 5.98
CA SER A 162 -6.61 4.11 5.91
C SER A 162 -5.94 3.94 7.27
N ARG A 163 -4.63 4.14 7.32
CA ARG A 163 -3.93 4.21 8.61
C ARG A 163 -4.30 5.46 9.40
N GLY A 164 -4.75 6.51 8.73
CA GLY A 164 -5.19 7.76 9.35
C GLY A 164 -4.11 8.41 10.20
N SER A 165 -4.53 9.04 11.30
CA SER A 165 -3.62 9.61 12.30
C SER A 165 -2.82 8.57 13.08
N TYR A 166 -3.09 7.28 12.88
CA TYR A 166 -2.23 6.20 13.37
C TYR A 166 -1.02 6.06 12.46
N VAL A 167 -0.13 7.00 12.52
CA VAL A 167 1.16 6.93 11.85
C VAL A 167 1.93 5.79 12.50
N ALA A 168 1.99 4.67 11.82
CA ALA A 168 2.73 3.50 12.30
C ALA A 168 4.24 3.72 12.28
N SER A 169 4.70 4.70 11.53
CA SER A 169 6.08 5.19 11.53
C SER A 169 6.11 6.60 10.98
N THR A 170 7.06 7.40 11.43
CA THR A 170 7.42 8.70 10.86
C THR A 170 7.82 8.61 9.37
N SER A 171 7.79 7.42 8.81
CA SER A 171 8.23 7.11 7.45
C SER A 171 7.15 7.23 6.39
N ASP A 172 5.94 7.65 6.72
CA ASP A 172 4.88 7.87 5.76
C ASP A 172 4.41 9.32 5.74
N PRO A 173 5.13 10.22 5.01
CA PRO A 173 4.76 11.62 4.94
C PRO A 173 3.37 11.84 4.28
N VAL A 174 2.93 10.91 3.42
CA VAL A 174 1.65 11.02 2.71
C VAL A 174 0.46 10.65 3.59
N ALA A 175 0.64 9.73 4.54
CA ALA A 175 -0.42 9.37 5.49
C ALA A 175 -0.81 10.52 6.42
N MET A 176 0.06 11.51 6.58
CA MET A 176 -0.18 12.67 7.46
C MET A 176 -1.09 13.74 6.83
N GLU A 177 -1.13 13.85 5.50
CA GLU A 177 -1.81 14.95 4.83
C GLU A 177 -3.23 14.59 4.33
N GLU A 178 -3.49 13.35 3.95
CA GLU A 178 -4.67 13.01 3.15
C GLU A 178 -5.81 12.32 3.88
N SER A 179 -5.59 11.66 5.00
CA SER A 179 -6.67 10.95 5.69
C SER A 179 -7.09 11.66 6.98
N LYS A 180 -8.00 12.59 6.85
CA LYS A 180 -8.67 13.22 7.99
C LYS A 180 -9.45 12.19 8.83
N LYS A 181 -9.80 11.03 8.25
CA LYS A 181 -10.49 9.94 8.94
C LYS A 181 -9.84 8.60 8.57
N ALA A 182 -9.50 7.82 9.59
CA ALA A 182 -8.97 6.47 9.39
C ALA A 182 -10.03 5.48 8.88
N LEU A 183 -11.30 5.77 9.11
CA LEU A 183 -12.45 5.00 8.65
C LEU A 183 -13.58 5.96 8.31
N ASP A 184 -14.16 5.81 7.12
CA ASP A 184 -15.27 6.63 6.62
C ASP A 184 -16.21 5.78 5.75
N ALA A 185 -17.44 6.25 5.54
CA ALA A 185 -18.42 5.55 4.71
C ALA A 185 -19.37 6.55 4.03
N SER A 186 -20.07 6.08 2.98
CA SER A 186 -21.11 6.86 2.27
C SER A 186 -22.26 7.27 3.18
N ASP A 187 -22.60 6.42 4.17
CA ASP A 187 -23.56 6.68 5.22
C ASP A 187 -22.91 6.34 6.57
N PRO A 188 -22.86 7.27 7.54
CA PRO A 188 -22.35 6.99 8.89
C PRO A 188 -23.01 5.79 9.59
N ASN A 189 -24.25 5.47 9.29
CA ASN A 189 -24.95 4.31 9.85
C ASN A 189 -24.30 2.97 9.47
N ILE A 190 -23.60 2.91 8.33
CA ILE A 190 -22.83 1.72 7.95
C ILE A 190 -21.79 1.39 9.02
N LEU A 191 -21.09 2.42 9.52
CA LEU A 191 -20.02 2.25 10.51
C LEU A 191 -20.54 1.96 11.93
N LEU A 192 -21.81 2.30 12.18
CA LEU A 192 -22.48 2.08 13.48
C LEU A 192 -23.19 0.72 13.52
N SER A 193 -23.28 0.00 12.40
CA SER A 193 -23.96 -1.30 12.36
C SER A 193 -23.19 -2.36 13.15
N GLU A 194 -23.90 -3.08 14.00
CA GLU A 194 -23.33 -4.18 14.77
C GLU A 194 -23.19 -5.44 13.91
N ILE A 195 -22.13 -6.21 14.19
CA ILE A 195 -21.93 -7.54 13.61
C ILE A 195 -22.58 -8.56 14.56
N GLY A 196 -23.63 -9.22 14.08
CA GLY A 196 -24.38 -10.19 14.87
C GLY A 196 -23.61 -11.49 15.10
N VAL A 197 -24.00 -12.23 16.14
CA VAL A 197 -23.29 -13.46 16.58
C VAL A 197 -23.21 -14.57 15.51
N ASN A 198 -24.11 -14.56 14.52
CA ASN A 198 -24.12 -15.53 13.40
C ASN A 198 -23.54 -14.95 12.10
N GLU A 199 -23.00 -13.76 12.14
CA GLU A 199 -22.35 -13.11 10.99
C GLU A 199 -20.86 -13.41 10.94
N THR A 200 -20.21 -13.01 9.87
CA THR A 200 -18.77 -13.21 9.70
C THR A 200 -17.97 -12.36 10.67
N HIS A 201 -17.24 -13.00 11.55
CA HIS A 201 -16.25 -12.39 12.43
C HIS A 201 -14.85 -12.72 11.94
N LEU A 202 -14.06 -11.69 11.68
CA LEU A 202 -12.68 -11.88 11.24
C LEU A 202 -11.75 -12.04 12.44
N TYR A 203 -10.71 -12.82 12.22
CA TYR A 203 -9.67 -13.09 13.20
C TYR A 203 -9.07 -11.80 13.78
N LYS A 204 -8.96 -11.74 15.09
CA LYS A 204 -8.37 -10.63 15.82
C LYS A 204 -7.13 -11.10 16.55
N ILE A 205 -6.02 -10.39 16.35
CA ILE A 205 -4.82 -10.56 17.13
C ILE A 205 -4.31 -9.21 17.62
N ASP A 206 -3.77 -9.19 18.83
CA ASP A 206 -3.32 -7.97 19.48
C ASP A 206 -1.82 -7.74 19.29
N ASP A 207 -1.05 -8.77 18.92
CA ASP A 207 0.38 -8.66 18.63
C ASP A 207 0.84 -9.55 17.47
N GLN A 208 1.85 -9.06 16.73
CA GLN A 208 2.40 -9.71 15.54
C GLN A 208 3.13 -11.01 15.86
N HIS A 209 3.81 -11.08 17.00
CA HIS A 209 4.60 -12.25 17.38
C HIS A 209 3.70 -13.40 17.82
N GLY A 210 2.64 -13.11 18.58
CA GLY A 210 1.63 -14.10 18.94
C GLY A 210 0.87 -14.68 17.73
N ASN A 211 0.83 -13.93 16.61
CA ASN A 211 0.24 -14.43 15.36
C ASN A 211 1.15 -15.45 14.64
N TRP A 212 2.45 -15.43 14.92
CA TRP A 212 3.42 -16.34 14.32
C TRP A 212 3.46 -17.69 15.03
N LEU A 213 3.15 -17.72 16.33
CA LEU A 213 3.20 -18.91 17.20
C LEU A 213 1.87 -19.67 17.19
#